data_a3fc0ffedf33a1ed78d81adecc6c27fd
#
_entry.id   a3fc0ffedf33a1ed78d81adecc6c27fd
#
_cell.length_a   1.000
_cell.length_b   1.000
_cell.length_c   1.000
_cell.angle_alpha   90.00
_cell.angle_beta   90.00
_cell.angle_gamma   90.00
#
_symmetry.space_group_name_H-M   'P 1'
#
loop_
_entity.id
_entity.type
_entity.pdbx_description
1 polymer ?
#
loop_
_entity_poly.entity_id
_entity_poly.type
_entity_poly.pdbx_seq_one_letter_code
_entity_poly.pdbx_strand_id
1 'polypeptide(L)'
;MQETAFIWDLDGTLLDSYEAILSGIEETFGQFAIPYDKAQVREFILKFSVQDLLVQVAEERKLDVEVLNQVRAQSLAEKNAQVVLMPGARDVLAWAEESGIQQFVYTHKGDNALTILRDLGLESYFTDILTSQSGFARKPSPEAATYLLDKYQLDSEKTYYIGDRTLDVEFAQNSGIQSINFLESSYEGNHRIQALADISRFFKAER
;
A
#
# COMPACT_ATOMS: atom_id res chain seq x y z
N MET A 1 18.96 -17.45 -13.91
CA MET A 1 17.59 -17.73 -13.41
C MET A 1 16.99 -16.37 -13.12
N GLN A 2 15.78 -16.09 -13.62
CA GLN A 2 15.09 -14.86 -13.23
C GLN A 2 14.80 -14.92 -11.73
N GLU A 3 15.14 -13.85 -11.03
CA GLU A 3 15.05 -13.76 -9.57
C GLU A 3 13.61 -13.45 -9.14
N THR A 4 13.25 -13.90 -7.94
CA THR A 4 11.95 -13.55 -7.34
C THR A 4 11.90 -12.05 -7.06
N ALA A 5 10.74 -11.43 -7.24
CA ALA A 5 10.53 -10.03 -6.95
C ALA A 5 9.30 -9.80 -6.06
N PHE A 6 9.40 -8.85 -5.14
CA PHE A 6 8.31 -8.40 -4.28
C PHE A 6 7.96 -6.95 -4.59
N ILE A 7 6.68 -6.69 -4.76
CA ILE A 7 6.12 -5.34 -4.85
C ILE A 7 5.24 -5.15 -3.62
N TRP A 8 5.60 -4.23 -2.74
CA TRP A 8 4.94 -4.00 -1.46
C TRP A 8 3.93 -2.86 -1.51
N ASP A 9 2.75 -3.06 -0.93
CA ASP A 9 1.97 -1.94 -0.43
C ASP A 9 2.58 -1.42 0.89
N LEU A 10 2.18 -0.24 1.32
CA LEU A 10 2.67 0.38 2.55
C LEU A 10 1.63 0.38 3.66
N ASP A 11 0.53 1.11 3.48
CA ASP A 11 -0.47 1.34 4.53
C ASP A 11 -1.22 0.05 4.86
N GLY A 12 -1.10 -0.45 6.09
CA GLY A 12 -1.68 -1.72 6.54
C GLY A 12 -0.85 -2.96 6.20
N THR A 13 0.23 -2.81 5.44
CA THR A 13 1.12 -3.92 5.03
C THR A 13 2.49 -3.82 5.71
N LEU A 14 3.29 -2.82 5.36
CA LEU A 14 4.57 -2.53 6.03
C LEU A 14 4.43 -1.48 7.13
N LEU A 15 3.43 -0.59 7.01
CA LEU A 15 3.19 0.54 7.91
C LEU A 15 1.87 0.38 8.67
N ASP A 16 1.92 0.46 9.99
CA ASP A 16 0.75 0.66 10.83
C ASP A 16 0.39 2.16 10.83
N SER A 17 -0.42 2.55 9.86
CA SER A 17 -0.73 3.93 9.52
C SER A 17 -2.21 4.27 9.57
N TYR A 18 -3.11 3.30 9.75
CA TYR A 18 -4.55 3.54 9.70
C TYR A 18 -5.04 4.53 10.76
N GLU A 19 -4.47 4.51 11.96
CA GLU A 19 -4.84 5.48 13.00
C GLU A 19 -4.43 6.92 12.62
N ALA A 20 -3.25 7.11 12.03
CA ALA A 20 -2.82 8.40 11.52
C ALA A 20 -3.70 8.88 10.35
N ILE A 21 -4.07 7.98 9.44
CA ILE A 21 -4.96 8.27 8.32
C ILE A 21 -6.34 8.70 8.81
N LEU A 22 -6.94 7.96 9.75
CA LEU A 22 -8.25 8.25 10.32
C LEU A 22 -8.26 9.59 11.06
N SER A 23 -7.23 9.86 11.87
CA SER A 23 -7.06 11.14 12.55
C SER A 23 -6.90 12.30 11.58
N GLY A 24 -6.18 12.12 10.48
CA GLY A 24 -6.06 13.15 9.42
C GLY A 24 -7.40 13.43 8.71
N ILE A 25 -8.22 12.40 8.49
CA ILE A 25 -9.58 12.56 7.94
C ILE A 25 -10.48 13.29 8.94
N GLU A 26 -10.45 12.91 10.23
CA GLU A 26 -11.23 13.56 11.28
C GLU A 26 -10.95 15.05 11.37
N GLU A 27 -9.68 15.45 11.36
CA GLU A 27 -9.29 16.88 11.35
C GLU A 27 -9.76 17.60 10.09
N THR A 28 -9.60 16.96 8.92
CA THR A 28 -10.08 17.51 7.66
C THR A 28 -11.58 17.73 7.71
N PHE A 29 -12.35 16.73 8.14
CA PHE A 29 -13.79 16.82 8.24
C PHE A 29 -14.22 17.91 9.23
N GLY A 30 -13.50 18.04 10.35
CA GLY A 30 -13.74 19.07 11.34
C GLY A 30 -13.62 20.51 10.78
N GLN A 31 -12.63 20.75 9.92
CA GLN A 31 -12.45 22.07 9.28
C GLN A 31 -13.61 22.46 8.35
N PHE A 32 -14.30 21.50 7.77
CA PHE A 32 -15.45 21.72 6.88
C PHE A 32 -16.80 21.43 7.53
N ALA A 33 -16.85 21.25 8.86
CA ALA A 33 -18.06 20.88 9.60
C ALA A 33 -18.76 19.63 9.02
N ILE A 34 -18.00 18.64 8.53
CA ILE A 34 -18.46 17.37 8.03
C ILE A 34 -18.56 16.40 9.22
N PRO A 35 -19.71 15.72 9.42
CA PRO A 35 -19.83 14.69 10.46
C PRO A 35 -18.78 13.59 10.26
N TYR A 36 -18.19 13.12 11.36
CA TYR A 36 -17.21 12.06 11.36
C TYR A 36 -17.65 10.90 12.27
N ASP A 37 -17.71 9.70 11.70
CA ASP A 37 -17.85 8.45 12.43
C ASP A 37 -16.64 7.56 12.08
N LYS A 38 -15.76 7.35 13.05
CA LYS A 38 -14.51 6.60 12.86
C LYS A 38 -14.72 5.20 12.30
N ALA A 39 -15.76 4.49 12.79
CA ALA A 39 -16.02 3.11 12.38
C ALA A 39 -16.48 3.05 10.92
N GLN A 40 -17.42 3.92 10.54
CA GLN A 40 -17.92 3.99 9.16
C GLN A 40 -16.83 4.45 8.18
N VAL A 41 -16.08 5.47 8.55
CA VAL A 41 -14.96 5.96 7.72
C VAL A 41 -13.91 4.86 7.53
N ARG A 42 -13.56 4.13 8.60
CA ARG A 42 -12.60 3.02 8.53
C ARG A 42 -13.10 1.91 7.61
N GLU A 43 -14.34 1.48 7.77
CA GLU A 43 -14.96 0.45 6.90
C GLU A 43 -14.93 0.89 5.43
N PHE A 44 -15.29 2.15 5.16
CA PHE A 44 -15.31 2.69 3.81
C PHE A 44 -13.91 2.69 3.16
N ILE A 45 -12.90 3.23 3.85
CA ILE A 45 -11.54 3.34 3.27
C ILE A 45 -10.83 2.00 3.09
N LEU A 46 -11.19 0.99 3.90
CA LEU A 46 -10.70 -0.37 3.71
C LEU A 46 -11.33 -1.05 2.48
N LYS A 47 -12.61 -0.80 2.25
CA LYS A 47 -13.36 -1.38 1.13
C LYS A 47 -13.06 -0.67 -0.20
N PHE A 48 -12.96 0.64 -0.19
CA PHE A 48 -12.74 1.49 -1.36
C PHE A 48 -11.36 2.17 -1.26
N SER A 49 -11.34 3.48 -1.04
CA SER A 49 -10.10 4.23 -0.73
C SER A 49 -10.41 5.54 0.00
N VAL A 50 -9.36 6.18 0.51
CA VAL A 50 -9.49 7.56 1.05
C VAL A 50 -9.89 8.54 -0.05
N GLN A 51 -9.38 8.36 -1.27
CA GLN A 51 -9.74 9.23 -2.40
C GLN A 51 -11.23 9.12 -2.75
N ASP A 52 -11.77 7.89 -2.80
CA ASP A 52 -13.19 7.68 -3.08
C ASP A 52 -14.08 8.31 -1.99
N LEU A 53 -13.67 8.22 -0.71
CA LEU A 53 -14.37 8.89 0.38
C LEU A 53 -14.39 10.40 0.18
N LEU A 54 -13.25 11.01 -0.15
CA LEU A 54 -13.17 12.47 -0.34
C LEU A 54 -13.97 12.93 -1.56
N VAL A 55 -13.97 12.17 -2.65
CA VAL A 55 -14.79 12.44 -3.84
C VAL A 55 -16.27 12.38 -3.48
N GLN A 56 -16.74 11.32 -2.83
CA GLN A 56 -18.13 11.19 -2.40
C GLN A 56 -18.56 12.36 -1.52
N VAL A 57 -17.76 12.69 -0.49
CA VAL A 57 -18.08 13.79 0.42
C VAL A 57 -18.05 15.16 -0.30
N ALA A 58 -17.12 15.37 -1.22
CA ALA A 58 -17.06 16.59 -2.02
C ALA A 58 -18.33 16.78 -2.85
N GLU A 59 -18.81 15.73 -3.51
CA GLU A 59 -20.05 15.74 -4.28
C GLU A 59 -21.29 16.03 -3.40
N GLU A 60 -21.43 15.30 -2.28
CA GLU A 60 -22.55 15.46 -1.34
C GLU A 60 -22.62 16.85 -0.72
N ARG A 61 -21.46 17.47 -0.43
CA ARG A 61 -21.34 18.76 0.24
C ARG A 61 -21.10 19.94 -0.69
N LYS A 62 -20.96 19.68 -2.01
CA LYS A 62 -20.61 20.67 -3.03
C LYS A 62 -19.30 21.41 -2.70
N LEU A 63 -18.30 20.64 -2.28
CA LEU A 63 -16.95 21.09 -1.98
C LEU A 63 -16.01 20.73 -3.13
N ASP A 64 -14.87 21.40 -3.20
CA ASP A 64 -13.80 21.05 -4.10
C ASP A 64 -12.96 19.91 -3.49
N VAL A 65 -12.89 18.79 -4.18
CA VAL A 65 -12.13 17.62 -3.74
C VAL A 65 -10.63 17.90 -3.60
N GLU A 66 -10.09 18.78 -4.43
CA GLU A 66 -8.68 19.17 -4.36
C GLU A 66 -8.37 19.94 -3.08
N VAL A 67 -9.31 20.80 -2.63
CA VAL A 67 -9.18 21.51 -1.35
C VAL A 67 -9.21 20.51 -0.18
N LEU A 68 -10.13 19.54 -0.21
CA LEU A 68 -10.15 18.47 0.81
C LEU A 68 -8.86 17.65 0.82
N ASN A 69 -8.33 17.31 -0.35
CA ASN A 69 -7.06 16.60 -0.48
C ASN A 69 -5.88 17.40 0.08
N GLN A 70 -5.81 18.71 -0.19
CA GLN A 70 -4.75 19.57 0.31
C GLN A 70 -4.77 19.67 1.84
N VAL A 71 -5.95 19.93 2.44
CA VAL A 71 -6.09 19.99 3.90
C VAL A 71 -5.72 18.66 4.54
N ARG A 72 -6.21 17.56 3.98
CA ARG A 72 -5.85 16.22 4.47
C ARG A 72 -4.36 15.94 4.37
N ALA A 73 -3.71 16.32 3.28
CA ALA A 73 -2.28 16.12 3.10
C ALA A 73 -1.47 16.88 4.15
N GLN A 74 -1.87 18.10 4.51
CA GLN A 74 -1.25 18.88 5.59
C GLN A 74 -1.43 18.20 6.95
N SER A 75 -2.68 17.84 7.31
CA SER A 75 -2.97 17.14 8.57
C SER A 75 -2.20 15.81 8.68
N LEU A 76 -2.07 15.07 7.57
CA LEU A 76 -1.36 13.79 7.56
C LEU A 76 0.16 13.97 7.69
N ALA A 77 0.73 15.02 7.08
CA ALA A 77 2.17 15.30 7.18
C ALA A 77 2.61 15.54 8.62
N GLU A 78 1.78 16.22 9.43
CA GLU A 78 2.02 16.43 10.85
C GLU A 78 1.97 15.14 11.68
N LYS A 79 1.35 14.08 11.15
CA LYS A 79 1.19 12.77 11.79
C LYS A 79 2.16 11.70 11.29
N ASN A 80 3.05 12.03 10.36
CA ASN A 80 4.03 11.06 9.84
C ASN A 80 4.86 10.40 10.95
N ALA A 81 5.20 11.16 12.00
CA ALA A 81 5.92 10.65 13.17
C ALA A 81 5.13 9.62 14.03
N GLN A 82 3.83 9.50 13.82
CA GLN A 82 2.96 8.51 14.49
C GLN A 82 2.89 7.20 13.72
N VAL A 83 3.34 7.17 12.47
CA VAL A 83 3.37 5.95 11.66
C VAL A 83 4.51 5.06 12.16
N VAL A 84 4.17 3.82 12.48
CA VAL A 84 5.14 2.82 12.93
C VAL A 84 5.15 1.62 11.98
N LEU A 85 6.13 0.73 12.15
CA LEU A 85 6.19 -0.48 11.35
C LEU A 85 5.15 -1.50 11.80
N MET A 86 4.56 -2.21 10.83
CA MET A 86 3.84 -3.43 11.13
C MET A 86 4.78 -4.47 11.76
N PRO A 87 4.26 -5.31 12.68
CA PRO A 87 5.07 -6.37 13.29
C PRO A 87 5.75 -7.26 12.24
N GLY A 88 7.07 -7.40 12.34
CA GLY A 88 7.87 -8.22 11.42
C GLY A 88 8.22 -7.55 10.08
N ALA A 89 7.82 -6.30 9.83
CA ALA A 89 8.08 -5.63 8.55
C ALA A 89 9.59 -5.51 8.26
N ARG A 90 10.38 -5.05 9.22
CA ARG A 90 11.84 -4.95 9.03
C ARG A 90 12.49 -6.32 8.81
N ASP A 91 12.06 -7.32 9.57
CA ASP A 91 12.65 -8.66 9.51
C ASP A 91 12.39 -9.33 8.16
N VAL A 92 11.18 -9.17 7.60
CA VAL A 92 10.84 -9.74 6.29
C VAL A 92 11.56 -9.03 5.16
N LEU A 93 11.73 -7.70 5.23
CA LEU A 93 12.49 -6.93 4.24
C LEU A 93 13.98 -7.33 4.24
N ALA A 94 14.59 -7.44 5.43
CA ALA A 94 15.96 -7.88 5.57
C ALA A 94 16.16 -9.32 5.06
N TRP A 95 15.24 -10.23 5.41
CA TRP A 95 15.26 -11.59 4.92
C TRP A 95 15.15 -11.65 3.38
N ALA A 96 14.29 -10.85 2.79
CA ALA A 96 14.12 -10.80 1.33
C ALA A 96 15.40 -10.31 0.64
N GLU A 97 16.04 -9.27 1.18
CA GLU A 97 17.32 -8.77 0.68
C GLU A 97 18.42 -9.84 0.78
N GLU A 98 18.58 -10.48 1.95
CA GLU A 98 19.55 -11.58 2.17
C GLU A 98 19.28 -12.79 1.25
N SER A 99 18.03 -13.00 0.84
CA SER A 99 17.62 -14.06 -0.08
C SER A 99 17.80 -13.70 -1.56
N GLY A 100 18.26 -12.49 -1.89
CA GLY A 100 18.44 -12.00 -3.25
C GLY A 100 17.12 -11.65 -3.95
N ILE A 101 16.05 -11.41 -3.20
CA ILE A 101 14.75 -11.01 -3.73
C ILE A 101 14.76 -9.52 -4.02
N GLN A 102 14.46 -9.14 -5.27
CA GLN A 102 14.33 -7.73 -5.62
C GLN A 102 13.06 -7.13 -4.99
N GLN A 103 13.18 -5.95 -4.42
CA GLN A 103 12.08 -5.34 -3.69
C GLN A 103 11.69 -3.97 -4.25
N PHE A 104 10.41 -3.76 -4.41
CA PHE A 104 9.78 -2.56 -4.95
C PHE A 104 8.63 -2.12 -4.05
N VAL A 105 8.22 -0.87 -4.16
CA VAL A 105 6.98 -0.36 -3.55
C VAL A 105 6.05 0.14 -4.63
N TYR A 106 4.76 -0.19 -4.52
CA TYR A 106 3.69 0.54 -5.19
C TYR A 106 2.55 0.81 -4.23
N THR A 107 2.33 2.08 -3.92
CA THR A 107 1.35 2.53 -2.93
C THR A 107 0.46 3.66 -3.45
N HIS A 108 -0.76 3.75 -2.93
CA HIS A 108 -1.62 4.92 -3.13
C HIS A 108 -1.28 6.11 -2.21
N LYS A 109 -0.29 5.95 -1.33
CA LYS A 109 0.24 7.04 -0.53
C LYS A 109 0.95 8.06 -1.41
N GLY A 110 0.88 9.34 -1.03
CA GLY A 110 1.59 10.42 -1.74
C GLY A 110 3.10 10.45 -1.43
N ASP A 111 3.77 11.52 -1.82
CA ASP A 111 5.23 11.66 -1.68
C ASP A 111 5.73 11.65 -0.23
N ASN A 112 4.86 11.86 0.75
CA ASN A 112 5.20 11.64 2.15
C ASN A 112 5.61 10.18 2.44
N ALA A 113 5.31 9.23 1.55
CA ALA A 113 5.79 7.85 1.63
C ALA A 113 7.33 7.79 1.67
N LEU A 114 8.00 8.56 0.82
CA LEU A 114 9.47 8.61 0.76
C LEU A 114 10.07 9.12 2.09
N THR A 115 9.48 10.17 2.66
CA THR A 115 9.91 10.69 3.96
C THR A 115 9.73 9.66 5.07
N ILE A 116 8.56 9.01 5.14
CA ILE A 116 8.28 7.97 6.13
C ILE A 116 9.25 6.79 6.00
N LEU A 117 9.48 6.29 4.78
CA LEU A 117 10.40 5.18 4.54
C LEU A 117 11.84 5.53 4.93
N ARG A 118 12.27 6.77 4.66
CA ARG A 118 13.59 7.28 5.07
C ARG A 118 13.72 7.39 6.57
N ASP A 119 12.75 8.01 7.23
CA ASP A 119 12.74 8.21 8.69
C ASP A 119 12.71 6.88 9.45
N LEU A 120 12.04 5.86 8.88
CA LEU A 120 12.01 4.51 9.42
C LEU A 120 13.22 3.66 8.99
N GLY A 121 14.13 4.19 8.15
CA GLY A 121 15.32 3.48 7.67
C GLY A 121 14.99 2.27 6.79
N LEU A 122 13.96 2.38 5.95
CA LEU A 122 13.53 1.32 5.03
C LEU A 122 13.84 1.61 3.56
N GLU A 123 14.12 2.87 3.20
CA GLU A 123 14.27 3.30 1.81
C GLU A 123 15.29 2.44 1.03
N SER A 124 16.38 2.04 1.70
CA SER A 124 17.47 1.25 1.08
C SER A 124 17.10 -0.18 0.70
N TYR A 125 16.00 -0.73 1.20
CA TYR A 125 15.54 -2.07 0.80
C TYR A 125 14.91 -2.10 -0.60
N PHE A 126 14.52 -0.94 -1.14
CA PHE A 126 13.71 -0.87 -2.36
C PHE A 126 14.52 -0.38 -3.57
N THR A 127 14.42 -1.13 -4.66
CA THR A 127 15.02 -0.76 -5.95
C THR A 127 14.28 0.40 -6.60
N ASP A 128 12.94 0.44 -6.44
CA ASP A 128 12.09 1.53 -6.94
C ASP A 128 10.87 1.71 -6.04
N ILE A 129 10.39 2.95 -5.90
CA ILE A 129 9.27 3.32 -5.05
C ILE A 129 8.29 4.14 -5.88
N LEU A 130 7.14 3.53 -6.19
CA LEU A 130 6.05 4.16 -6.91
C LEU A 130 4.97 4.62 -5.94
N THR A 131 4.64 5.91 -5.99
CA THR A 131 3.61 6.56 -5.18
C THR A 131 2.40 6.94 -6.02
N SER A 132 1.36 7.50 -5.40
CA SER A 132 0.21 8.05 -6.12
C SER A 132 0.57 9.19 -7.10
N GLN A 133 1.77 9.75 -7.02
CA GLN A 133 2.26 10.83 -7.88
C GLN A 133 3.20 10.33 -8.99
N SER A 134 3.43 9.02 -9.09
CA SER A 134 4.28 8.43 -10.13
C SER A 134 3.63 8.41 -11.52
N GLY A 135 2.39 8.88 -11.65
CA GLY A 135 1.71 9.07 -12.94
C GLY A 135 1.00 7.84 -13.49
N PHE A 136 0.90 6.77 -12.72
CA PHE A 136 0.16 5.55 -13.09
C PHE A 136 -1.29 5.62 -12.65
N ALA A 137 -2.18 4.96 -13.40
CA ALA A 137 -3.54 4.74 -12.95
C ALA A 137 -3.54 3.94 -11.65
N ARG A 138 -4.48 4.29 -10.75
CA ARG A 138 -4.57 3.68 -9.42
C ARG A 138 -4.91 2.19 -9.50
N LYS A 139 -4.49 1.41 -8.50
CA LYS A 139 -4.97 0.02 -8.30
C LYS A 139 -6.50 -0.01 -8.41
N PRO A 140 -7.10 -0.99 -9.07
CA PRO A 140 -6.52 -2.23 -9.55
C PRO A 140 -5.98 -2.17 -11.00
N SER A 141 -5.69 -0.99 -11.59
CA SER A 141 -5.04 -0.90 -12.92
C SER A 141 -3.66 -1.55 -12.89
N PRO A 142 -3.29 -2.39 -13.88
CA PRO A 142 -2.01 -3.09 -13.92
C PRO A 142 -0.83 -2.21 -14.33
N GLU A 143 -1.03 -0.94 -14.68
CA GLU A 143 -0.01 -0.08 -15.29
C GLU A 143 1.31 -0.03 -14.52
N ALA A 144 1.25 0.15 -13.19
CA ALA A 144 2.43 0.24 -12.36
C ALA A 144 3.22 -1.09 -12.30
N ALA A 145 2.50 -2.23 -12.23
CA ALA A 145 3.15 -3.54 -12.28
C ALA A 145 3.79 -3.80 -13.64
N THR A 146 3.06 -3.52 -14.73
CA THR A 146 3.59 -3.65 -16.10
C THR A 146 4.87 -2.82 -16.27
N TYR A 147 4.87 -1.58 -15.79
CA TYR A 147 6.08 -0.74 -15.81
C TYR A 147 7.27 -1.39 -15.07
N LEU A 148 7.04 -1.94 -13.87
CA LEU A 148 8.11 -2.59 -13.09
C LEU A 148 8.59 -3.87 -13.77
N LEU A 149 7.67 -4.71 -14.27
CA LEU A 149 7.99 -5.94 -14.99
C LEU A 149 8.87 -5.65 -16.21
N ASP A 150 8.49 -4.66 -17.01
CA ASP A 150 9.20 -4.30 -18.23
C ASP A 150 10.55 -3.64 -17.93
N LYS A 151 10.59 -2.67 -17.01
CA LYS A 151 11.79 -1.90 -16.67
C LYS A 151 12.90 -2.77 -16.08
N TYR A 152 12.52 -3.69 -15.21
CA TYR A 152 13.46 -4.54 -14.47
C TYR A 152 13.54 -5.97 -15.01
N GLN A 153 12.83 -6.28 -16.10
CA GLN A 153 12.81 -7.59 -16.76
C GLN A 153 12.42 -8.70 -15.79
N LEU A 154 11.40 -8.44 -14.97
CA LEU A 154 10.93 -9.36 -13.95
C LEU A 154 10.09 -10.49 -14.58
N ASP A 155 10.12 -11.67 -13.96
CA ASP A 155 9.27 -12.79 -14.29
C ASP A 155 7.93 -12.67 -13.56
N SER A 156 6.84 -12.52 -14.31
CA SER A 156 5.50 -12.36 -13.73
C SER A 156 5.08 -13.55 -12.86
N GLU A 157 5.53 -14.78 -13.19
CA GLU A 157 5.24 -15.98 -12.40
C GLU A 157 5.99 -16.00 -11.04
N LYS A 158 7.07 -15.20 -10.93
CA LYS A 158 7.89 -15.07 -9.72
C LYS A 158 7.82 -13.69 -9.08
N THR A 159 6.91 -12.85 -9.55
CA THR A 159 6.66 -11.53 -8.98
C THR A 159 5.40 -11.58 -8.13
N TYR A 160 5.51 -11.08 -6.89
CA TYR A 160 4.45 -11.11 -5.90
C TYR A 160 4.09 -9.68 -5.48
N TYR A 161 2.80 -9.35 -5.50
CA TYR A 161 2.31 -8.15 -4.84
C TYR A 161 1.86 -8.48 -3.42
N ILE A 162 2.38 -7.76 -2.44
CA ILE A 162 2.09 -7.97 -1.02
C ILE A 162 1.23 -6.82 -0.51
N GLY A 163 0.03 -7.14 0.00
CA GLY A 163 -0.93 -6.15 0.47
C GLY A 163 -1.89 -6.67 1.53
N ASP A 164 -2.80 -5.79 1.99
CA ASP A 164 -3.74 -6.08 3.06
C ASP A 164 -5.22 -5.98 2.65
N ARG A 165 -5.50 -5.55 1.40
CA ARG A 165 -6.85 -5.31 0.91
C ARG A 165 -7.21 -6.17 -0.29
N THR A 166 -8.53 -6.32 -0.55
CA THR A 166 -9.06 -6.95 -1.76
C THR A 166 -8.51 -6.28 -3.03
N LEU A 167 -8.41 -4.95 -3.02
CA LEU A 167 -7.86 -4.16 -4.11
C LEU A 167 -6.43 -4.57 -4.51
N ASP A 168 -5.63 -5.03 -3.56
CA ASP A 168 -4.25 -5.48 -3.79
C ASP A 168 -4.22 -6.83 -4.49
N VAL A 169 -5.15 -7.72 -4.13
CA VAL A 169 -5.33 -9.01 -4.82
C VAL A 169 -5.83 -8.79 -6.25
N GLU A 170 -6.81 -7.89 -6.45
CA GLU A 170 -7.31 -7.51 -7.77
C GLU A 170 -6.20 -6.90 -8.65
N PHE A 171 -5.35 -6.07 -8.05
CA PHE A 171 -4.19 -5.51 -8.74
C PHE A 171 -3.23 -6.60 -9.21
N ALA A 172 -2.88 -7.54 -8.34
CA ALA A 172 -2.02 -8.67 -8.71
C ALA A 172 -2.64 -9.51 -9.82
N GLN A 173 -3.92 -9.86 -9.71
CA GLN A 173 -4.66 -10.62 -10.71
C GLN A 173 -4.67 -9.92 -12.07
N ASN A 174 -5.01 -8.63 -12.10
CA ASN A 174 -5.07 -7.84 -13.34
C ASN A 174 -3.69 -7.67 -13.98
N SER A 175 -2.63 -7.72 -13.16
CA SER A 175 -1.23 -7.60 -13.59
C SER A 175 -0.63 -8.94 -14.06
N GLY A 176 -1.33 -10.06 -13.87
CA GLY A 176 -0.82 -11.38 -14.17
C GLY A 176 0.36 -11.82 -13.28
N ILE A 177 0.43 -11.29 -12.06
CA ILE A 177 1.45 -11.63 -11.05
C ILE A 177 0.80 -12.32 -9.85
N GLN A 178 1.63 -12.94 -8.99
CA GLN A 178 1.16 -13.57 -7.76
C GLN A 178 0.75 -12.54 -6.71
N SER A 179 -0.08 -12.94 -5.76
CA SER A 179 -0.46 -12.13 -4.59
C SER A 179 -0.05 -12.82 -3.30
N ILE A 180 0.42 -12.06 -2.33
CA ILE A 180 0.52 -12.46 -0.92
C ILE A 180 -0.32 -11.48 -0.12
N ASN A 181 -1.36 -11.97 0.57
CA ASN A 181 -2.33 -11.09 1.21
C ASN A 181 -2.81 -11.67 2.55
N PHE A 182 -3.27 -10.79 3.45
CA PHE A 182 -3.87 -11.21 4.71
C PHE A 182 -5.31 -11.72 4.52
N LEU A 183 -5.92 -11.50 3.35
CA LEU A 183 -7.29 -11.88 3.04
C LEU A 183 -7.35 -13.18 2.23
N GLU A 184 -8.45 -13.91 2.41
CA GLU A 184 -8.86 -14.97 1.49
C GLU A 184 -9.28 -14.39 0.14
N SER A 185 -8.99 -15.10 -0.93
CA SER A 185 -9.42 -14.74 -2.28
C SER A 185 -9.67 -15.97 -3.13
N SER A 186 -10.57 -15.84 -4.11
CA SER A 186 -10.77 -16.85 -5.15
C SER A 186 -9.70 -16.81 -6.25
N TYR A 187 -8.80 -15.84 -6.24
CA TYR A 187 -7.67 -15.78 -7.15
C TYR A 187 -6.67 -16.88 -6.80
N GLU A 188 -6.45 -17.84 -7.71
CA GLU A 188 -5.56 -18.98 -7.48
C GLU A 188 -4.11 -18.57 -7.19
N GLY A 189 -3.66 -17.42 -7.74
CA GLY A 189 -2.36 -16.83 -7.46
C GLY A 189 -2.28 -16.09 -6.12
N ASN A 190 -3.30 -16.15 -5.24
CA ASN A 190 -3.27 -15.52 -3.93
C ASN A 190 -2.81 -16.48 -2.84
N HIS A 191 -1.74 -16.12 -2.15
CA HIS A 191 -1.18 -16.84 -1.00
C HIS A 191 -1.54 -16.10 0.29
N ARG A 192 -2.46 -16.67 1.07
CA ARG A 192 -2.87 -16.07 2.33
C ARG A 192 -1.81 -16.22 3.41
N ILE A 193 -1.56 -15.12 4.12
CA ILE A 193 -0.72 -15.07 5.32
C ILE A 193 -1.51 -14.55 6.53
N GLN A 194 -1.02 -14.83 7.74
CA GLN A 194 -1.56 -14.26 8.98
C GLN A 194 -0.63 -13.18 9.54
N ALA A 195 0.66 -13.28 9.23
CA ALA A 195 1.68 -12.32 9.62
C ALA A 195 2.76 -12.22 8.54
N LEU A 196 3.47 -11.09 8.48
CA LEU A 196 4.57 -10.88 7.52
C LEU A 196 5.66 -11.95 7.65
N ALA A 197 5.89 -12.49 8.86
CA ALA A 197 6.84 -13.57 9.10
C ALA A 197 6.50 -14.89 8.35
N ASP A 198 5.23 -15.07 7.93
CA ASP A 198 4.83 -16.27 7.19
C ASP A 198 5.40 -16.30 5.77
N ILE A 199 5.70 -15.11 5.19
CA ILE A 199 6.29 -14.99 3.85
C ILE A 199 7.60 -15.79 3.77
N SER A 200 8.51 -15.60 4.73
CA SER A 200 9.78 -16.32 4.73
C SER A 200 9.62 -17.83 4.89
N ARG A 201 8.57 -18.30 5.56
CA ARG A 201 8.26 -19.73 5.72
C ARG A 201 7.73 -20.33 4.43
N PHE A 202 6.86 -19.61 3.72
CA PHE A 202 6.34 -20.00 2.42
C PHE A 202 7.50 -20.30 1.44
N PHE A 203 8.44 -19.39 1.27
CA PHE A 203 9.56 -19.57 0.35
C PHE A 203 10.63 -20.59 0.82
N LYS A 204 10.71 -20.89 2.11
CA LYS A 204 11.62 -21.95 2.62
C LYS A 204 11.08 -23.35 2.39
N ALA A 205 9.76 -23.51 2.29
CA ALA A 205 9.13 -24.81 2.07
C ALA A 205 9.24 -25.30 0.61
N GLU A 206 9.57 -24.40 -0.33
CA GLU A 206 9.74 -24.70 -1.76
C GLU A 206 11.18 -25.04 -2.16
N ARG A 207 12.13 -25.00 -1.22
CA ARG A 207 13.54 -25.41 -1.41
C ARG A 207 13.78 -26.81 -0.84
#